data_5837fbc7d0b11ef3092c5132a6009680
#
_entry.id   5837fbc7d0b11ef3092c5132a6009680
#
_cell.length_a   1.000
_cell.length_b   1.000
_cell.length_c   1.000
_cell.angle_alpha   90.00
_cell.angle_beta   90.00
_cell.angle_gamma   90.00
#
_symmetry.space_group_name_H-M   'P 1'
#
loop_
_entity.id
_entity.type
_entity.pdbx_description
1 polymer ?
#
loop_
_entity_poly.entity_id
_entity_poly.type
_entity_poly.pdbx_seq_one_letter_code
_entity_poly.pdbx_strand_id
1 'polypeptide(L)'
;MVFSGNHSARVEDSDVNAFYSTLTQSVTNYTDSSIFFAWAAVLNNPQHAANQQPRFSIILKDDTSGIQLVNKTFDVSNPPATITLHNGQGDWKYTDWQVEQLDVSALIGHDFTLTVLAADCTLGGHGGYAYVDGFGAAIPDPTVPEPMSLGLLGLGLAGLGFVRRRKA
;
A
#
# COMPACT_ATOMS: atom_id res chain seq x y z
N MET A 1 0.69 -5.44 -8.79
CA MET A 1 -0.01 -6.20 -7.71
C MET A 1 -1.08 -5.27 -7.16
N VAL A 2 -2.33 -5.73 -6.98
CA VAL A 2 -3.47 -4.93 -6.48
C VAL A 2 -4.17 -5.76 -5.42
N PHE A 3 -4.55 -5.17 -4.29
CA PHE A 3 -5.33 -5.85 -3.26
C PHE A 3 -6.82 -5.80 -3.59
N SER A 4 -7.32 -4.60 -3.94
CA SER A 4 -8.73 -4.38 -4.27
C SER A 4 -8.87 -3.38 -5.42
N GLY A 5 -9.96 -3.49 -6.21
CA GLY A 5 -10.19 -2.60 -7.35
C GLY A 5 -9.17 -2.79 -8.47
N ASN A 6 -8.76 -1.69 -9.10
CA ASN A 6 -7.90 -1.71 -10.30
C ASN A 6 -6.51 -1.10 -10.08
N HIS A 7 -6.26 -0.47 -8.93
CA HIS A 7 -5.04 0.29 -8.67
C HIS A 7 -4.54 0.07 -7.25
N SER A 8 -3.23 0.06 -7.10
CA SER A 8 -2.53 0.20 -5.83
C SER A 8 -1.38 1.18 -6.00
N ALA A 9 -0.92 1.79 -4.93
CA ALA A 9 0.32 2.56 -4.98
C ALA A 9 1.54 1.66 -4.83
N ARG A 10 2.62 1.98 -5.53
CA ARG A 10 3.91 1.32 -5.42
C ARG A 10 4.99 2.34 -5.13
N VAL A 11 5.81 2.06 -4.14
CA VAL A 11 7.05 2.76 -3.84
C VAL A 11 8.18 1.81 -4.16
N GLU A 12 9.22 2.29 -4.83
CA GLU A 12 10.36 1.46 -5.20
C GLU A 12 11.67 2.21 -5.06
N ASP A 13 12.71 1.46 -4.78
CA ASP A 13 14.08 1.87 -4.95
C ASP A 13 14.90 0.71 -5.47
N SER A 14 15.60 0.96 -6.58
CA SER A 14 16.46 -0.02 -7.26
C SER A 14 17.67 0.66 -7.91
N ASP A 15 17.97 1.88 -7.50
CA ASP A 15 19.09 2.67 -8.03
C ASP A 15 20.45 2.13 -7.57
N VAL A 16 21.50 2.62 -8.19
CA VAL A 16 22.87 2.10 -7.99
C VAL A 16 23.58 2.62 -6.72
N ASN A 17 22.92 3.41 -5.90
CA ASN A 17 23.45 3.92 -4.63
C ASN A 17 22.45 3.63 -3.52
N ALA A 18 22.89 3.75 -2.26
CA ALA A 18 22.03 3.51 -1.08
C ALA A 18 20.97 4.62 -0.92
N PHE A 19 19.85 4.48 -1.61
CA PHE A 19 18.71 5.40 -1.57
C PHE A 19 17.48 4.76 -0.95
N TYR A 20 16.45 5.56 -0.79
CA TYR A 20 15.12 5.11 -0.41
C TYR A 20 14.06 6.02 -1.01
N SER A 21 12.91 5.44 -1.27
CA SER A 21 11.70 6.16 -1.67
C SER A 21 10.61 6.01 -0.64
N THR A 22 9.81 7.06 -0.45
CA THR A 22 8.69 7.06 0.48
C THR A 22 7.40 7.53 -0.16
N LEU A 23 6.29 6.98 0.31
CA LEU A 23 4.94 7.49 0.09
C LEU A 23 4.34 7.81 1.45
N THR A 24 3.78 9.01 1.61
CA THR A 24 3.15 9.43 2.85
C THR A 24 1.75 9.95 2.56
N GLN A 25 0.77 9.54 3.38
CA GLN A 25 -0.59 10.06 3.34
C GLN A 25 -1.01 10.43 4.77
N SER A 26 -1.45 11.68 4.94
CA SER A 26 -1.97 12.18 6.21
C SER A 26 -3.47 12.42 6.12
N VAL A 27 -4.18 12.16 7.22
CA VAL A 27 -5.58 12.52 7.44
C VAL A 27 -5.67 13.31 8.72
N THR A 28 -6.49 14.36 8.73
CA THR A 28 -6.69 15.22 9.90
C THR A 28 -8.11 15.11 10.42
N ASN A 29 -8.26 15.24 11.74
CA ASN A 29 -9.56 15.15 12.40
C ASN A 29 -10.35 13.91 11.98
N TYR A 30 -9.73 12.74 12.11
CA TYR A 30 -10.30 11.47 11.67
C TYR A 30 -11.53 11.11 12.50
N THR A 31 -12.66 10.80 11.84
CA THR A 31 -13.96 10.66 12.51
C THR A 31 -14.49 9.22 12.53
N ASP A 32 -13.85 8.31 11.80
CA ASP A 32 -14.25 6.90 11.81
C ASP A 32 -13.63 6.15 12.98
N SER A 33 -14.26 5.05 13.39
CA SER A 33 -13.82 4.23 14.51
C SER A 33 -12.75 3.20 14.15
N SER A 34 -12.43 3.03 12.88
CA SER A 34 -11.42 2.07 12.41
C SER A 34 -10.55 2.64 11.31
N ILE A 35 -9.29 2.22 11.28
CA ILE A 35 -8.35 2.47 10.17
C ILE A 35 -7.99 1.13 9.56
N PHE A 36 -8.05 1.06 8.24
CA PHE A 36 -7.67 -0.08 7.44
C PHE A 36 -6.63 0.33 6.38
N PHE A 37 -5.68 -0.55 6.10
CA PHE A 37 -4.84 -0.53 4.89
C PHE A 37 -4.28 -1.92 4.61
N ALA A 38 -4.02 -2.19 3.34
CA ALA A 38 -3.33 -3.39 2.90
C ALA A 38 -1.94 -3.04 2.36
N TRP A 39 -0.97 -3.94 2.57
CA TRP A 39 0.40 -3.73 2.09
C TRP A 39 1.04 -5.05 1.67
N ALA A 40 2.02 -4.97 0.78
CA ALA A 40 2.88 -6.09 0.41
C ALA A 40 4.30 -5.59 0.15
N ALA A 41 5.29 -6.41 0.51
CA ALA A 41 6.70 -6.14 0.29
C ALA A 41 7.28 -7.09 -0.75
N VAL A 42 8.16 -6.59 -1.60
CA VAL A 42 8.97 -7.36 -2.54
C VAL A 42 10.41 -6.89 -2.41
N LEU A 43 11.30 -7.76 -1.97
CA LEU A 43 12.67 -7.43 -1.62
C LEU A 43 13.65 -8.36 -2.34
N ASN A 44 14.69 -7.81 -2.93
CA ASN A 44 15.81 -8.62 -3.42
C ASN A 44 16.61 -9.17 -2.24
N ASN A 45 17.13 -10.39 -2.36
CA ASN A 45 17.99 -11.02 -1.37
C ASN A 45 19.42 -11.15 -1.89
N PRO A 46 20.24 -10.12 -1.81
CA PRO A 46 21.62 -10.14 -2.29
C PRO A 46 22.56 -10.97 -1.41
N GLN A 47 22.05 -11.58 -0.33
CA GLN A 47 22.85 -12.33 0.67
C GLN A 47 23.93 -11.45 1.33
N HIS A 48 23.71 -10.15 1.44
CA HIS A 48 24.56 -9.24 2.19
C HIS A 48 24.40 -9.41 3.71
N ALA A 49 25.24 -8.75 4.49
CA ALA A 49 25.04 -8.66 5.94
C ALA A 49 23.65 -8.02 6.26
N ALA A 50 23.07 -8.36 7.39
CA ALA A 50 21.72 -7.93 7.76
C ALA A 50 21.50 -6.40 7.71
N ASN A 51 22.53 -5.61 8.06
CA ASN A 51 22.46 -4.15 7.98
C ASN A 51 22.70 -3.57 6.58
N GLN A 52 22.86 -4.43 5.58
CA GLN A 52 23.14 -4.04 4.19
C GLN A 52 22.06 -4.50 3.22
N GLN A 53 21.00 -5.14 3.71
CA GLN A 53 19.89 -5.66 2.91
C GLN A 53 18.94 -4.54 2.44
N PRO A 54 18.25 -4.72 1.30
CA PRO A 54 17.08 -3.92 0.96
C PRO A 54 16.03 -3.97 2.07
N ARG A 55 15.34 -2.86 2.32
CA ARG A 55 14.45 -2.72 3.47
C ARG A 55 13.06 -2.25 3.07
N PHE A 56 12.07 -2.83 3.73
CA PHE A 56 10.69 -2.37 3.73
C PHE A 56 10.36 -1.72 5.07
N SER A 57 9.55 -0.66 5.04
CA SER A 57 8.93 -0.12 6.24
C SER A 57 7.52 0.38 5.95
N ILE A 58 6.59 0.12 6.87
CA ILE A 58 5.28 0.75 6.92
C ILE A 58 4.96 1.16 8.35
N ILE A 59 4.60 2.42 8.53
CA ILE A 59 4.36 3.03 9.84
C ILE A 59 3.05 3.80 9.76
N LEU A 60 2.12 3.48 10.68
CA LEU A 60 0.97 4.34 10.97
C LEU A 60 1.23 5.04 12.29
N LYS A 61 1.25 6.36 12.27
CA LYS A 61 1.48 7.21 13.43
C LYS A 61 0.22 8.02 13.75
N ASP A 62 -0.16 8.05 15.00
CA ASP A 62 -1.06 9.06 15.55
C ASP A 62 -0.25 10.34 15.81
N ASP A 63 -0.46 11.35 14.99
CA ASP A 63 0.31 12.60 15.05
C ASP A 63 -0.11 13.46 16.24
N THR A 64 -1.36 13.32 16.71
CA THR A 64 -1.87 14.03 17.88
C THR A 64 -1.18 13.58 19.17
N SER A 65 -1.02 12.26 19.36
CA SER A 65 -0.34 11.71 20.54
C SER A 65 1.16 11.43 20.34
N GLY A 66 1.63 11.41 19.09
CA GLY A 66 2.99 11.04 18.72
C GLY A 66 3.27 9.53 18.74
N ILE A 67 2.26 8.67 18.97
CA ILE A 67 2.41 7.22 19.11
C ILE A 67 2.38 6.54 17.73
N GLN A 68 3.28 5.58 17.52
CA GLN A 68 3.21 4.67 16.36
C GLN A 68 2.25 3.52 16.69
N LEU A 69 1.12 3.46 15.99
CA LEU A 69 0.11 2.41 16.12
C LEU A 69 0.51 1.15 15.35
N VAL A 70 1.16 1.30 14.21
CA VAL A 70 1.77 0.23 13.43
C VAL A 70 3.21 0.60 13.12
N ASN A 71 4.11 -0.35 13.27
CA ASN A 71 5.50 -0.24 12.80
C ASN A 71 5.96 -1.63 12.35
N LYS A 72 6.05 -1.81 11.03
CA LYS A 72 6.60 -3.02 10.39
C LYS A 72 7.81 -2.59 9.58
N THR A 73 8.99 -2.83 10.12
CA THR A 73 10.27 -2.53 9.44
C THR A 73 11.10 -3.79 9.42
N PHE A 74 11.46 -4.28 8.24
CA PHE A 74 12.23 -5.52 8.09
C PHE A 74 12.97 -5.59 6.76
N ASP A 75 13.84 -6.57 6.65
CA ASP A 75 14.54 -7.02 5.44
C ASP A 75 14.35 -8.53 5.25
N VAL A 76 14.95 -9.10 4.21
CA VAL A 76 14.82 -10.53 3.89
C VAL A 76 15.49 -11.45 4.91
N SER A 77 16.45 -10.96 5.69
CA SER A 77 17.18 -11.75 6.69
C SER A 77 16.49 -11.77 8.06
N ASN A 78 15.59 -10.82 8.31
CA ASN A 78 14.92 -10.67 9.59
C ASN A 78 13.45 -10.23 9.44
N PRO A 79 12.60 -11.03 8.75
CA PRO A 79 11.18 -10.75 8.70
C PRO A 79 10.53 -11.00 10.07
N PRO A 80 9.48 -10.25 10.45
CA PRO A 80 8.68 -10.57 11.63
C PRO A 80 8.14 -12.01 11.57
N ALA A 81 8.03 -12.68 12.70
CA ALA A 81 7.57 -14.08 12.76
C ALA A 81 6.18 -14.32 12.16
N THR A 82 5.36 -13.26 12.06
CA THR A 82 4.03 -13.29 11.45
C THR A 82 4.05 -13.12 9.92
N ILE A 83 5.21 -12.82 9.32
CA ILE A 83 5.36 -12.54 7.89
C ILE A 83 6.08 -13.71 7.23
N THR A 84 5.43 -14.30 6.23
CA THR A 84 6.05 -15.31 5.37
C THR A 84 6.61 -14.65 4.12
N LEU A 85 7.90 -14.88 3.86
CA LEU A 85 8.56 -14.50 2.61
C LEU A 85 8.57 -15.68 1.64
N HIS A 86 7.89 -15.50 0.52
CA HIS A 86 7.88 -16.47 -0.59
C HIS A 86 9.04 -16.24 -1.55
N ASN A 87 9.44 -17.29 -2.26
CA ASN A 87 10.43 -17.18 -3.32
C ASN A 87 9.79 -16.62 -4.59
N GLY A 88 10.36 -15.55 -5.12
CA GLY A 88 10.05 -14.99 -6.43
C GLY A 88 11.01 -15.53 -7.51
N GLN A 89 11.13 -14.79 -8.60
CA GLN A 89 12.08 -15.09 -9.66
C GLN A 89 13.49 -14.64 -9.24
N GLY A 90 14.49 -15.50 -9.42
CA GLY A 90 15.87 -15.22 -9.00
C GLY A 90 15.96 -15.05 -7.47
N ASP A 91 16.65 -14.00 -7.04
CA ASP A 91 16.86 -13.71 -5.61
C ASP A 91 15.75 -12.86 -4.97
N TRP A 92 14.65 -12.62 -5.68
CA TRP A 92 13.53 -11.86 -5.15
C TRP A 92 12.72 -12.67 -4.17
N LYS A 93 12.28 -12.00 -3.09
CA LYS A 93 11.34 -12.50 -2.08
C LYS A 93 10.15 -11.58 -2.02
N TYR A 94 8.97 -12.12 -1.70
CA TYR A 94 7.76 -11.31 -1.57
C TYR A 94 6.86 -11.81 -0.44
N THR A 95 6.04 -10.92 0.09
CA THR A 95 4.95 -11.28 1.02
C THR A 95 3.65 -11.43 0.24
N ASP A 96 2.72 -12.22 0.77
CA ASP A 96 1.31 -12.03 0.43
C ASP A 96 0.86 -10.65 0.89
N TRP A 97 -0.30 -10.18 0.41
CA TRP A 97 -0.93 -9.01 0.94
C TRP A 97 -1.21 -9.19 2.44
N GLN A 98 -0.76 -8.24 3.21
CA GLN A 98 -1.04 -8.12 4.63
C GLN A 98 -2.09 -7.05 4.83
N VAL A 99 -2.99 -7.27 5.79
CA VAL A 99 -4.07 -6.34 6.13
C VAL A 99 -3.86 -5.88 7.55
N GLU A 100 -3.78 -4.58 7.73
CA GLU A 100 -3.85 -3.94 9.05
C GLU A 100 -5.26 -3.36 9.22
N GLN A 101 -5.88 -3.72 10.32
CA GLN A 101 -7.17 -3.17 10.75
C GLN A 101 -7.06 -2.81 12.22
N LEU A 102 -7.27 -1.55 12.53
CA LEU A 102 -7.14 -1.00 13.88
C LEU A 102 -8.48 -0.41 14.34
N ASP A 103 -8.85 -0.68 15.59
CA ASP A 103 -9.89 0.08 16.29
C ASP A 103 -9.25 1.38 16.81
N VAL A 104 -9.72 2.50 16.32
CA VAL A 104 -9.31 3.85 16.72
C VAL A 104 -10.47 4.64 17.33
N SER A 105 -11.51 3.96 17.80
CA SER A 105 -12.69 4.60 18.40
C SER A 105 -12.36 5.53 19.56
N ALA A 106 -11.31 5.21 20.34
CA ALA A 106 -10.81 6.06 21.42
C ALA A 106 -9.96 7.26 20.93
N LEU A 107 -9.65 7.34 19.63
CA LEU A 107 -8.78 8.33 19.01
C LEU A 107 -9.54 9.18 17.97
N ILE A 108 -10.87 9.21 18.03
CA ILE A 108 -11.69 10.04 17.15
C ILE A 108 -11.28 11.51 17.29
N GLY A 109 -11.10 12.19 16.16
CA GLY A 109 -10.61 13.57 16.10
C GLY A 109 -9.09 13.72 16.07
N HIS A 110 -8.34 12.61 16.16
CA HIS A 110 -6.89 12.65 16.02
C HIS A 110 -6.47 12.75 14.54
N ASP A 111 -5.24 13.18 14.35
CA ASP A 111 -4.57 13.21 13.05
C ASP A 111 -3.69 11.96 12.90
N PHE A 112 -3.68 11.37 11.72
CA PHE A 112 -2.88 10.17 11.44
C PHE A 112 -2.06 10.33 10.18
N THR A 113 -0.85 9.76 10.19
CA THR A 113 0.03 9.68 9.02
C THR A 113 0.45 8.23 8.78
N LEU A 114 0.15 7.73 7.58
CA LEU A 114 0.69 6.48 7.06
C LEU A 114 1.92 6.79 6.20
N THR A 115 3.04 6.15 6.51
CA THR A 115 4.28 6.24 5.74
C THR A 115 4.69 4.85 5.27
N VAL A 116 4.94 4.71 3.98
CA VAL A 116 5.47 3.49 3.35
C VAL A 116 6.83 3.81 2.76
N LEU A 117 7.81 2.95 2.98
CA LEU A 117 9.19 3.11 2.52
C LEU A 117 9.70 1.83 1.87
N ALA A 118 10.36 1.99 0.75
CA ALA A 118 11.23 0.99 0.13
C ALA A 118 12.64 1.56 0.01
N ALA A 119 13.63 0.80 0.45
CA ALA A 119 15.05 1.14 0.33
C ALA A 119 15.80 0.03 -0.37
N ASP A 120 16.78 0.41 -1.16
CA ASP A 120 17.75 -0.53 -1.72
C ASP A 120 18.77 -1.02 -0.67
N CYS A 121 19.72 -1.83 -1.07
CA CYS A 121 20.81 -2.27 -0.22
C CYS A 121 21.86 -1.15 -0.05
N THR A 122 22.57 -1.12 1.08
CA THR A 122 23.58 -0.08 1.34
C THR A 122 24.78 -0.11 0.38
N LEU A 123 24.93 -1.19 -0.40
CA LEU A 123 25.97 -1.34 -1.43
C LEU A 123 25.48 -0.95 -2.83
N GLY A 124 24.17 -0.67 -2.97
CA GLY A 124 23.51 -0.32 -4.22
C GLY A 124 23.21 -1.50 -5.15
N GLY A 125 22.23 -1.33 -6.04
CA GLY A 125 21.91 -2.27 -7.10
C GLY A 125 21.00 -3.46 -6.72
N HIS A 126 20.51 -3.53 -5.48
CA HIS A 126 19.55 -4.56 -5.06
C HIS A 126 18.37 -3.88 -4.40
N GLY A 127 17.25 -3.81 -5.11
CA GLY A 127 16.12 -2.98 -4.76
C GLY A 127 15.05 -3.64 -3.89
N GLY A 128 14.08 -2.82 -3.57
CA GLY A 128 12.85 -3.21 -2.90
C GLY A 128 11.65 -2.47 -3.46
N TYR A 129 10.48 -3.12 -3.39
CA TYR A 129 9.18 -2.54 -3.70
C TYR A 129 8.27 -2.64 -2.47
N ALA A 130 7.54 -1.58 -2.20
CA ALA A 130 6.46 -1.58 -1.23
C ALA A 130 5.16 -1.26 -1.96
N TYR A 131 4.15 -2.10 -1.82
CA TYR A 131 2.81 -1.86 -2.31
C TYR A 131 1.91 -1.48 -1.16
N VAL A 132 1.01 -0.52 -1.37
CA VAL A 132 -0.03 -0.14 -0.41
C VAL A 132 -1.35 0.07 -1.16
N ASP A 133 -2.45 -0.31 -0.51
CA ASP A 133 -3.79 -0.21 -1.06
C ASP A 133 -4.80 0.06 0.07
N GLY A 134 -5.84 0.82 -0.22
CA GLY A 134 -7.01 0.97 0.62
C GLY A 134 -6.78 1.63 1.99
N PHE A 135 -6.10 2.79 2.07
CA PHE A 135 -6.03 3.53 3.34
C PHE A 135 -7.36 4.24 3.62
N GLY A 136 -8.11 3.78 4.66
CA GLY A 136 -9.43 4.34 4.98
C GLY A 136 -10.15 3.63 6.14
N ALA A 137 -11.45 3.91 6.27
CA ALA A 137 -12.30 3.44 7.38
C ALA A 137 -12.76 1.98 7.27
N ALA A 138 -12.74 1.39 6.08
CA ALA A 138 -13.25 0.05 5.83
C ALA A 138 -12.34 -0.73 4.88
N ILE A 139 -12.31 -2.04 5.06
CA ILE A 139 -11.65 -2.95 4.12
C ILE A 139 -12.39 -2.87 2.78
N PRO A 140 -11.73 -2.51 1.67
CA PRO A 140 -12.34 -2.58 0.35
C PRO A 140 -12.75 -4.02 0.06
N ASP A 141 -14.00 -4.23 -0.38
CA ASP A 141 -14.45 -5.55 -0.79
C ASP A 141 -13.79 -5.90 -2.13
N PRO A 142 -12.93 -6.92 -2.21
CA PRO A 142 -12.24 -7.29 -3.44
C PRO A 142 -13.21 -7.82 -4.52
N THR A 143 -14.46 -8.12 -4.15
CA THR A 143 -15.48 -8.68 -5.04
C THR A 143 -16.40 -7.63 -5.64
N VAL A 144 -16.37 -6.38 -5.17
CA VAL A 144 -17.22 -5.31 -5.71
C VAL A 144 -16.54 -4.75 -6.96
N PRO A 145 -17.04 -5.09 -8.18
CA PRO A 145 -16.62 -4.37 -9.38
C PRO A 145 -16.94 -2.89 -9.21
N GLU A 146 -16.13 -2.01 -9.80
CA GLU A 146 -16.43 -0.58 -9.81
C GLU A 146 -17.90 -0.34 -10.15
N PRO A 147 -18.59 0.59 -9.44
CA PRO A 147 -20.02 0.74 -9.58
C PRO A 147 -20.39 0.82 -11.07
N MET A 148 -21.35 -0.02 -11.50
CA MET A 148 -21.87 -0.02 -12.87
C MET A 148 -22.41 1.36 -13.31
N SER A 149 -22.34 2.36 -12.44
CA SER A 149 -22.64 3.76 -12.71
C SER A 149 -21.87 4.33 -13.91
N LEU A 150 -20.61 3.93 -14.15
CA LEU A 150 -19.87 4.30 -15.36
C LEU A 150 -20.44 3.60 -16.59
N GLY A 151 -20.83 2.34 -16.47
CA GLY A 151 -21.53 1.60 -17.54
C GLY A 151 -22.92 2.19 -17.84
N LEU A 152 -23.68 2.55 -16.80
CA LEU A 152 -24.99 3.22 -16.93
C LEU A 152 -24.85 4.64 -17.51
N LEU A 153 -23.83 5.38 -17.12
CA LEU A 153 -23.53 6.69 -17.70
C LEU A 153 -23.19 6.56 -19.19
N GLY A 154 -22.35 5.57 -19.56
CA GLY A 154 -22.02 5.28 -20.96
C GLY A 154 -23.24 4.90 -21.79
N LEU A 155 -24.12 4.03 -21.27
CA LEU A 155 -25.37 3.63 -21.91
C LEU A 155 -26.35 4.80 -22.00
N GLY A 156 -26.44 5.65 -20.99
CA GLY A 156 -27.26 6.87 -20.99
C GLY A 156 -26.84 7.83 -22.08
N LEU A 157 -25.53 8.09 -22.22
CA LEU A 157 -24.99 8.96 -23.26
C LEU A 157 -25.15 8.38 -24.66
N ALA A 158 -24.98 7.06 -24.82
CA ALA A 158 -25.25 6.38 -26.09
C ALA A 158 -26.72 6.46 -26.48
N GLY A 159 -27.64 6.26 -25.52
CA GLY A 159 -29.10 6.39 -25.73
C GLY A 159 -29.50 7.79 -26.20
N LEU A 160 -28.94 8.85 -25.61
CA LEU A 160 -29.15 10.23 -26.03
C LEU A 160 -28.64 10.50 -27.45
N GLY A 161 -27.52 9.89 -27.86
CA GLY A 161 -26.97 9.97 -29.19
C GLY A 161 -27.90 9.33 -30.27
N PHE A 162 -28.52 8.19 -29.95
CA PHE A 162 -29.48 7.53 -30.83
C PHE A 162 -30.78 8.32 -31.00
N VAL A 163 -31.31 8.93 -29.93
CA VAL A 163 -32.54 9.74 -29.99
C VAL A 163 -32.32 10.99 -30.85
N ARG A 164 -31.13 11.58 -30.81
CA ARG A 164 -30.81 12.78 -31.61
C ARG A 164 -30.72 12.49 -33.13
N ARG A 165 -30.27 11.27 -33.51
CA ARG A 165 -30.19 10.85 -34.92
C ARG A 165 -31.56 10.57 -35.56
N ARG A 166 -32.62 10.29 -34.79
CA ARG A 166 -33.97 10.05 -35.31
C ARG A 166 -34.79 11.31 -35.56
N LYS A 167 -34.29 12.49 -35.20
CA LYS A 167 -34.97 13.78 -35.38
C LYS A 167 -34.32 14.69 -36.44
N ALA A 168 -33.36 14.16 -37.20
CA ALA A 168 -32.73 14.81 -38.35
C ALA A 168 -33.19 14.06 -39.65
#